data_4c54d2a790f3b43331f9758c38cf7962
#
_entry.id   4c54d2a790f3b43331f9758c38cf7962
#
_cell.length_a   1.000
_cell.length_b   1.000
_cell.length_c   1.000
_cell.angle_alpha   90.00
_cell.angle_beta   90.00
_cell.angle_gamma   90.00
#
_symmetry.space_group_name_H-M   'P 1'
#
loop_
_entity.id
_entity.type
_entity.pdbx_description
1 polymer ?
#
loop_
_entity_poly.entity_id
_entity_poly.type
_entity_poly.pdbx_seq_one_letter_code
_entity_poly.pdbx_strand_id
1 'polypeptide(L)'
;MLWSVSPDHPLVPASTVKLFTTGFARSVLGGSARRSTRVVGIGGLNPETGAWEGSWALELNGDPTLERAQGSGPSLYDLALQLASGGIRKLRGPLQVQSAEGPANAVYPAAWSTRHRGRLFAPPVGPLTLHENIVWISVRPGTKVGHRARLVETAPEGITSLVTVTATTKSGRRSRLRLSRRTDGGWVVSGTIGVRASTRRLTAVASDPRVVLNAVWGSALARAGISWNRAPSASRPPEGSPQVLAEVASAPLDSLASEINRRSLNLGAELLLQWAGGRDRAHERLTQHVRDVIGSSEGVYLADGSGLSYEDRVAPSAFIAYLAKFPGTAAGQNFPQLLPANGTGTLRRLNTGFPGEGVVRAKTGTLQQVSTVVGYLGTSEGVLLISLMYNGNRPWAARQAQWKLFRELGADGVVIPTDNVVAPPVQMGSDSDTTGTEATAPTDAATD
;
A
#
# COMPACT_ATOMS: atom_id res chain seq x y z
N MET A 1 10.75 -22.08 -23.17
CA MET A 1 10.40 -20.66 -23.40
C MET A 1 9.55 -20.60 -24.66
N LEU A 2 8.32 -20.04 -24.58
CA LEU A 2 7.44 -19.99 -25.75
C LEU A 2 7.78 -18.78 -26.66
N TRP A 3 8.13 -17.66 -26.05
CA TRP A 3 8.46 -16.44 -26.78
C TRP A 3 9.22 -15.46 -25.87
N SER A 4 10.21 -14.75 -26.42
CA SER A 4 10.91 -13.68 -25.73
C SER A 4 11.43 -12.60 -26.66
N VAL A 5 11.44 -11.36 -26.18
CA VAL A 5 12.07 -10.21 -26.84
C VAL A 5 12.81 -9.42 -25.79
N SER A 6 14.10 -9.25 -25.98
CA SER A 6 14.99 -8.52 -25.06
C SER A 6 14.80 -8.92 -23.57
N PRO A 7 14.85 -10.24 -23.25
CA PRO A 7 14.49 -10.73 -21.91
C PRO A 7 15.40 -10.18 -20.82
N ASP A 8 16.65 -9.87 -21.13
CA ASP A 8 17.67 -9.45 -20.18
C ASP A 8 17.89 -7.94 -20.15
N HIS A 9 17.16 -7.18 -20.97
CA HIS A 9 17.26 -5.72 -20.96
C HIS A 9 16.50 -5.11 -19.78
N PRO A 10 17.19 -4.46 -18.80
CA PRO A 10 16.53 -3.92 -17.62
C PRO A 10 15.65 -2.71 -17.95
N LEU A 11 14.40 -2.77 -17.56
CA LEU A 11 13.39 -1.72 -17.75
C LEU A 11 12.88 -1.21 -16.41
N VAL A 12 12.25 -0.03 -16.41
CA VAL A 12 11.52 0.49 -15.24
C VAL A 12 10.28 -0.38 -15.02
N PRO A 13 10.20 -1.08 -13.87
CA PRO A 13 9.14 -2.06 -13.61
C PRO A 13 7.83 -1.43 -13.14
N ALA A 14 7.86 -0.22 -12.63
CA ALA A 14 6.74 0.38 -11.91
C ALA A 14 6.22 -0.55 -10.80
N SER A 15 4.94 -0.52 -10.48
CA SER A 15 4.36 -1.26 -9.35
C SER A 15 4.45 -2.80 -9.43
N THR A 16 5.08 -3.39 -10.46
CA THR A 16 5.40 -4.82 -10.44
C THR A 16 6.50 -5.17 -9.44
N VAL A 17 7.28 -4.20 -8.96
CA VAL A 17 8.21 -4.34 -7.81
C VAL A 17 7.50 -4.90 -6.59
N LYS A 18 6.23 -4.57 -6.37
CA LYS A 18 5.45 -5.06 -5.21
C LYS A 18 5.38 -6.58 -5.10
N LEU A 19 5.51 -7.27 -6.23
CA LEU A 19 5.64 -8.71 -6.27
C LEU A 19 6.87 -9.17 -5.47
N PHE A 20 8.01 -8.54 -5.69
CA PHE A 20 9.24 -8.81 -4.93
C PHE A 20 9.12 -8.40 -3.47
N THR A 21 8.57 -7.21 -3.22
CA THR A 21 8.42 -6.66 -1.86
C THR A 21 7.52 -7.54 -0.99
N THR A 22 6.40 -8.02 -1.53
CA THR A 22 5.51 -8.92 -0.78
C THR A 22 6.14 -10.30 -0.56
N GLY A 23 6.90 -10.82 -1.52
CA GLY A 23 7.67 -12.05 -1.37
C GLY A 23 8.79 -11.90 -0.32
N PHE A 24 9.55 -10.83 -0.38
CA PHE A 24 10.60 -10.51 0.59
C PHE A 24 10.06 -10.41 2.02
N ALA A 25 8.99 -9.63 2.20
CA ALA A 25 8.38 -9.47 3.52
C ALA A 25 7.92 -10.82 4.07
N ARG A 26 7.34 -11.66 3.23
CA ARG A 26 6.90 -13.01 3.60
C ARG A 26 8.06 -13.93 3.94
N SER A 27 9.19 -13.83 3.23
CA SER A 27 10.40 -14.61 3.50
C SER A 27 11.04 -14.27 4.85
N VAL A 28 11.02 -13.00 5.24
CA VAL A 28 11.66 -12.53 6.48
C VAL A 28 10.75 -12.71 7.70
N LEU A 29 9.45 -12.42 7.55
CA LEU A 29 8.53 -12.28 8.67
C LEU A 29 7.54 -13.44 8.80
N GLY A 30 7.30 -14.19 7.72
CA GLY A 30 6.24 -15.19 7.64
C GLY A 30 4.87 -14.58 7.32
N GLY A 31 3.99 -15.37 6.68
CA GLY A 31 2.68 -14.89 6.22
C GLY A 31 1.68 -14.55 7.33
N SER A 32 1.86 -15.11 8.53
CA SER A 32 1.02 -14.86 9.71
C SER A 32 1.46 -13.67 10.55
N ALA A 33 2.62 -13.05 10.27
CA ALA A 33 3.15 -11.93 11.04
C ALA A 33 2.16 -10.75 11.09
N ARG A 34 2.14 -10.06 12.24
CA ARG A 34 1.29 -8.90 12.49
C ARG A 34 2.11 -7.77 13.10
N ARG A 35 1.63 -6.55 12.97
CA ARG A 35 2.19 -5.37 13.63
C ARG A 35 1.23 -4.87 14.69
N SER A 36 1.76 -4.70 15.91
CA SER A 36 1.00 -4.16 17.03
C SER A 36 1.00 -2.65 17.04
N THR A 37 -0.12 -2.09 17.46
CA THR A 37 -0.27 -0.70 17.90
C THR A 37 -0.66 -0.72 19.36
N ARG A 38 0.08 0.00 20.22
CA ARG A 38 -0.04 -0.12 21.67
C ARG A 38 -0.19 1.24 22.34
N VAL A 39 -0.81 1.23 23.52
CA VAL A 39 -0.60 2.24 24.53
C VAL A 39 0.35 1.64 25.56
N VAL A 40 1.48 2.29 25.76
CA VAL A 40 2.47 1.86 26.76
C VAL A 40 2.59 2.93 27.84
N GLY A 41 2.85 2.53 29.06
CA GLY A 41 2.99 3.47 30.17
C GLY A 41 3.97 2.99 31.22
N ILE A 42 4.52 3.97 31.96
CA ILE A 42 5.33 3.75 33.17
C ILE A 42 4.61 4.47 34.30
N GLY A 43 4.18 3.74 35.31
CA GLY A 43 3.38 4.27 36.43
C GLY A 43 2.34 3.29 36.92
N GLY A 44 1.25 3.80 37.47
CA GLY A 44 0.15 3.02 38.00
C GLY A 44 -1.22 3.66 37.86
N LEU A 45 -2.25 2.86 37.93
CA LEU A 45 -3.64 3.30 38.02
C LEU A 45 -3.96 3.69 39.45
N ASN A 46 -4.46 4.90 39.66
CA ASN A 46 -5.10 5.27 40.93
C ASN A 46 -6.54 4.76 40.91
N PRO A 47 -6.87 3.77 41.76
CA PRO A 47 -8.17 3.11 41.70
C PRO A 47 -9.34 4.01 42.17
N GLU A 48 -9.08 5.01 43.00
CA GLU A 48 -10.11 5.90 43.54
C GLU A 48 -10.54 6.93 42.50
N THR A 49 -9.58 7.44 41.70
CA THR A 49 -9.83 8.52 40.76
C THR A 49 -9.94 8.08 39.30
N GLY A 50 -9.52 6.84 39.03
CA GLY A 50 -9.37 6.32 37.67
C GLY A 50 -8.27 7.05 36.85
N ALA A 51 -7.36 7.74 37.53
CA ALA A 51 -6.29 8.45 36.87
C ALA A 51 -5.08 7.50 36.63
N TRP A 52 -4.51 7.55 35.42
CA TRP A 52 -3.19 7.00 35.19
C TRP A 52 -2.14 7.98 35.73
N GLU A 53 -1.41 7.55 36.74
CA GLU A 53 -0.35 8.33 37.38
C GLU A 53 1.01 7.88 36.84
N GLY A 54 1.52 8.62 35.85
CA GLY A 54 2.76 8.31 35.19
C GLY A 54 2.86 8.86 33.77
N SER A 55 3.87 8.39 33.05
CA SER A 55 4.02 8.66 31.62
C SER A 55 3.27 7.62 30.78
N TRP A 56 2.91 8.01 29.58
CA TRP A 56 2.30 7.13 28.59
C TRP A 56 2.63 7.59 27.16
N ALA A 57 2.60 6.65 26.23
CA ALA A 57 2.84 6.90 24.82
C ALA A 57 1.98 5.99 23.93
N LEU A 58 1.70 6.43 22.73
CA LEU A 58 1.27 5.57 21.64
C LEU A 58 2.50 5.00 20.93
N GLU A 59 2.58 3.67 20.87
CA GLU A 59 3.54 2.96 20.05
C GLU A 59 2.89 2.57 18.73
N LEU A 60 3.36 3.19 17.64
CA LEU A 60 2.87 3.00 16.29
C LEU A 60 3.95 2.35 15.43
N ASN A 61 3.61 1.28 14.72
CA ASN A 61 4.55 0.49 13.95
C ASN A 61 4.19 0.39 12.46
N GLY A 62 3.39 1.34 11.95
CA GLY A 62 3.13 1.49 10.52
C GLY A 62 2.08 0.53 9.95
N ASP A 63 1.00 0.25 10.69
CA ASP A 63 -0.10 -0.55 10.17
C ASP A 63 -0.90 0.23 9.11
N PRO A 64 -0.93 -0.20 7.83
CA PRO A 64 -1.71 0.49 6.79
C PRO A 64 -3.22 0.31 6.96
N THR A 65 -3.66 -0.56 7.87
CA THR A 65 -5.09 -0.82 8.14
C THR A 65 -5.62 -0.06 9.36
N LEU A 66 -4.75 0.57 10.15
CA LEU A 66 -5.15 1.35 11.32
C LEU A 66 -6.06 2.52 10.91
N GLU A 67 -7.20 2.67 11.60
CA GLU A 67 -8.21 3.71 11.35
C GLU A 67 -8.86 3.64 9.94
N ARG A 68 -8.90 2.50 9.30
CA ARG A 68 -9.50 2.39 7.97
C ARG A 68 -11.02 2.55 8.04
N ALA A 69 -11.55 3.53 7.30
CA ALA A 69 -12.97 3.87 7.30
C ALA A 69 -13.89 2.77 6.71
N GLN A 70 -13.35 1.89 5.88
CA GLN A 70 -14.10 0.80 5.25
C GLN A 70 -13.28 -0.48 5.33
N GLY A 71 -13.70 -1.39 6.18
CA GLY A 71 -13.04 -2.69 6.32
C GLY A 71 -12.69 -3.04 7.77
N SER A 72 -12.17 -4.23 7.96
CA SER A 72 -11.71 -4.78 9.23
C SER A 72 -10.27 -4.33 9.49
N GLY A 73 -10.09 -3.20 10.08
CA GLY A 73 -8.80 -2.75 10.61
C GLY A 73 -8.94 -2.38 12.07
N PRO A 74 -7.85 -2.38 12.84
CA PRO A 74 -7.86 -1.90 14.21
C PRO A 74 -8.09 -0.39 14.26
N SER A 75 -8.59 0.11 15.37
CA SER A 75 -8.81 1.53 15.60
C SER A 75 -8.16 2.02 16.90
N LEU A 76 -7.88 3.31 16.99
CA LEU A 76 -7.46 3.94 18.25
C LEU A 76 -8.60 3.93 19.28
N TYR A 77 -9.85 3.82 18.81
CA TYR A 77 -10.98 3.67 19.69
C TYR A 77 -10.98 2.31 20.41
N ASP A 78 -10.54 1.23 19.75
CA ASP A 78 -10.38 -0.08 20.39
C ASP A 78 -9.34 -0.03 21.51
N LEU A 79 -8.23 0.71 21.32
CA LEU A 79 -7.25 0.97 22.37
C LEU A 79 -7.87 1.77 23.53
N ALA A 80 -8.62 2.83 23.21
CA ALA A 80 -9.28 3.64 24.24
C ALA A 80 -10.30 2.85 25.04
N LEU A 81 -11.05 1.93 24.41
CA LEU A 81 -11.97 1.01 25.10
C LEU A 81 -11.23 0.06 26.03
N GLN A 82 -10.07 -0.48 25.63
CA GLN A 82 -9.25 -1.34 26.49
C GLN A 82 -8.74 -0.56 27.70
N LEU A 83 -8.25 0.68 27.53
CA LEU A 83 -7.86 1.54 28.64
C LEU A 83 -9.04 1.75 29.62
N ALA A 84 -10.22 2.07 29.07
CA ALA A 84 -11.42 2.27 29.87
C ALA A 84 -11.83 0.99 30.62
N SER A 85 -11.74 -0.18 29.97
CA SER A 85 -12.01 -1.49 30.60
C SER A 85 -11.00 -1.82 31.71
N GLY A 86 -9.75 -1.37 31.53
CA GLY A 86 -8.70 -1.46 32.57
C GLY A 86 -8.84 -0.44 33.70
N GLY A 87 -9.94 0.32 33.77
CA GLY A 87 -10.22 1.27 34.86
C GLY A 87 -9.68 2.70 34.60
N ILE A 88 -8.96 2.95 33.55
CA ILE A 88 -8.43 4.28 33.24
C ILE A 88 -9.58 5.21 32.80
N ARG A 89 -9.76 6.31 33.52
CA ARG A 89 -10.77 7.36 33.25
C ARG A 89 -10.14 8.71 32.97
N LYS A 90 -8.88 8.87 33.35
CA LYS A 90 -8.15 10.14 33.22
C LYS A 90 -6.73 9.87 32.74
N LEU A 91 -6.33 10.55 31.63
CA LEU A 91 -4.95 10.61 31.15
C LEU A 91 -4.44 12.05 31.30
N ARG A 92 -3.16 12.20 31.64
CA ARG A 92 -2.48 13.48 31.73
C ARG A 92 -1.21 13.46 30.91
N GLY A 93 -0.82 14.62 30.38
CA GLY A 93 0.38 14.83 29.59
C GLY A 93 0.11 14.96 28.09
N PRO A 94 1.07 15.50 27.34
CA PRO A 94 1.00 15.59 25.88
C PRO A 94 1.05 14.18 25.27
N LEU A 95 0.52 14.05 24.05
CA LEU A 95 0.64 12.82 23.27
C LEU A 95 2.11 12.57 22.93
N GLN A 96 2.68 11.55 23.52
CA GLN A 96 3.96 10.97 23.11
C GLN A 96 3.71 9.89 22.06
N VAL A 97 4.55 9.85 21.03
CA VAL A 97 4.45 8.85 19.96
C VAL A 97 5.82 8.24 19.74
N GLN A 98 5.89 6.95 19.85
CA GLN A 98 7.11 6.16 19.64
C GLN A 98 6.87 5.01 18.67
N SER A 99 7.92 4.34 18.28
CA SER A 99 7.90 3.13 17.46
C SER A 99 8.95 2.16 18.03
N ALA A 100 8.72 0.88 17.91
CA ALA A 100 9.68 -0.16 18.30
C ALA A 100 10.99 -0.07 17.49
N GLU A 101 10.95 0.49 16.29
CA GLU A 101 12.07 0.51 15.34
C GLU A 101 12.63 1.92 15.08
N GLY A 102 12.51 2.84 16.04
CA GLY A 102 13.06 4.21 15.94
C GLY A 102 11.99 5.31 15.95
N PRO A 103 12.24 6.51 15.39
CA PRO A 103 11.32 7.63 15.47
C PRO A 103 9.95 7.33 14.86
N ALA A 104 8.88 7.59 15.60
CA ALA A 104 7.51 7.46 15.10
C ALA A 104 7.17 8.69 14.23
N ASN A 105 7.61 8.66 13.00
CA ASN A 105 7.34 9.68 11.99
C ASN A 105 6.78 9.04 10.70
N ALA A 106 6.39 9.88 9.75
CA ALA A 106 6.14 9.50 8.38
C ALA A 106 6.79 10.53 7.46
N VAL A 107 7.56 10.04 6.50
CA VAL A 107 8.34 10.87 5.57
C VAL A 107 8.12 10.40 4.14
N TYR A 108 8.38 11.27 3.17
CA TYR A 108 8.37 10.85 1.78
C TYR A 108 9.66 10.06 1.49
N PRO A 109 9.59 8.82 0.97
CA PRO A 109 10.76 8.07 0.56
C PRO A 109 11.67 8.88 -0.37
N ALA A 110 12.99 8.84 -0.13
CA ALA A 110 13.95 9.65 -0.87
C ALA A 110 13.97 9.31 -2.38
N ALA A 111 13.75 8.03 -2.70
CA ALA A 111 13.68 7.53 -4.07
C ALA A 111 12.45 8.01 -4.86
N TRP A 112 11.44 8.58 -4.19
CA TRP A 112 10.25 9.07 -4.88
C TRP A 112 10.48 10.48 -5.43
N SER A 113 10.10 10.68 -6.68
CA SER A 113 10.14 12.01 -7.30
C SER A 113 9.37 13.04 -6.47
N THR A 114 9.97 14.22 -6.25
CA THR A 114 9.35 15.33 -5.50
C THR A 114 8.01 15.77 -6.09
N ARG A 115 7.80 15.62 -7.41
CA ARG A 115 6.52 15.91 -8.10
C ARG A 115 5.36 15.02 -7.63
N HIS A 116 5.65 13.89 -6.98
CA HIS A 116 4.64 12.97 -6.45
C HIS A 116 4.17 13.35 -5.04
N ARG A 117 4.91 14.20 -4.33
CA ARG A 117 4.56 14.62 -2.97
C ARG A 117 3.17 15.24 -2.93
N GLY A 118 2.36 14.80 -1.97
CA GLY A 118 0.97 15.25 -1.83
C GLY A 118 -0.02 14.62 -2.82
N ARG A 119 0.40 13.70 -3.69
CA ARG A 119 -0.52 12.89 -4.49
C ARG A 119 -1.07 11.73 -3.66
N LEU A 120 -2.33 11.37 -3.87
CA LEU A 120 -3.01 10.31 -3.11
C LEU A 120 -2.31 8.95 -3.19
N PHE A 121 -1.59 8.69 -4.27
CA PHE A 121 -0.80 7.48 -4.45
C PHE A 121 0.60 7.55 -3.82
N ALA A 122 1.00 8.71 -3.29
CA ALA A 122 2.31 8.95 -2.69
C ALA A 122 2.20 9.79 -1.39
N PRO A 123 1.49 9.30 -0.36
CA PRO A 123 1.48 9.90 0.95
C PRO A 123 2.82 9.67 1.67
N PRO A 124 3.12 10.40 2.76
CA PRO A 124 4.27 10.10 3.59
C PRO A 124 4.16 8.70 4.21
N VAL A 125 5.28 8.02 4.40
CA VAL A 125 5.42 6.63 4.83
C VAL A 125 6.20 6.54 6.12
N GLY A 126 5.81 5.67 7.02
CA GLY A 126 6.52 5.37 8.26
C GLY A 126 5.63 4.84 9.36
N PRO A 127 6.17 4.62 10.56
CA PRO A 127 5.41 4.12 11.70
C PRO A 127 4.16 4.94 12.01
N LEU A 128 4.22 6.25 11.81
CA LEU A 128 3.06 7.14 11.97
C LEU A 128 2.15 7.05 10.73
N THR A 129 1.40 5.97 10.63
CA THR A 129 0.42 5.73 9.56
C THR A 129 -0.96 5.52 10.16
N LEU A 130 -1.94 6.33 9.72
CA LEU A 130 -3.36 6.21 10.03
C LEU A 130 -4.15 6.43 8.75
N HIS A 131 -5.15 5.58 8.51
CA HIS A 131 -6.00 5.67 7.32
C HIS A 131 -5.18 5.87 6.03
N GLU A 132 -4.07 5.14 5.91
CA GLU A 132 -3.11 5.24 4.78
C GLU A 132 -2.52 6.67 4.59
N ASN A 133 -2.51 7.49 5.65
CA ASN A 133 -2.14 8.90 5.63
C ASN A 133 -2.92 9.74 4.59
N ILE A 134 -4.19 9.37 4.39
CA ILE A 134 -5.16 10.06 3.54
C ILE A 134 -6.35 10.47 4.40
N VAL A 135 -6.99 11.59 4.08
CA VAL A 135 -8.24 12.00 4.71
C VAL A 135 -9.37 12.06 3.70
N TRP A 136 -10.56 11.68 4.11
CA TRP A 136 -11.80 11.87 3.36
C TRP A 136 -12.71 12.84 4.09
N ILE A 137 -13.32 13.73 3.34
CA ILE A 137 -14.23 14.74 3.87
C ILE A 137 -15.48 14.74 2.98
N SER A 138 -16.60 14.31 3.54
CA SER A 138 -17.87 14.21 2.83
C SER A 138 -18.77 15.41 3.21
N VAL A 139 -19.27 16.12 2.21
CA VAL A 139 -20.17 17.25 2.40
C VAL A 139 -21.45 17.09 1.57
N ARG A 140 -22.54 17.61 2.09
CA ARG A 140 -23.82 17.69 1.38
C ARG A 140 -24.30 19.14 1.28
N PRO A 141 -25.24 19.44 0.36
CA PRO A 141 -25.84 20.77 0.30
C PRO A 141 -26.47 21.18 1.62
N GLY A 142 -26.49 22.47 1.90
CA GLY A 142 -27.36 23.06 2.91
C GLY A 142 -28.85 22.93 2.49
N THR A 143 -29.73 23.27 3.41
CA THR A 143 -31.20 23.09 3.20
C THR A 143 -31.80 23.98 2.12
N LYS A 144 -31.18 25.14 1.83
CA LYS A 144 -31.65 26.14 0.85
C LYS A 144 -30.45 26.72 0.08
N VAL A 145 -30.72 27.27 -1.09
CA VAL A 145 -29.74 28.07 -1.85
C VAL A 145 -29.25 29.25 -0.96
N GLY A 146 -27.95 29.50 -1.01
CA GLY A 146 -27.26 30.46 -0.17
C GLY A 146 -26.75 29.90 1.16
N HIS A 147 -27.30 28.82 1.66
CA HIS A 147 -26.82 28.19 2.91
C HIS A 147 -25.46 27.50 2.72
N ARG A 148 -24.68 27.47 3.77
CA ARG A 148 -23.42 26.69 3.78
C ARG A 148 -23.70 25.20 3.57
N ALA A 149 -22.80 24.55 2.86
CA ALA A 149 -22.75 23.09 2.81
C ALA A 149 -22.52 22.52 4.21
N ARG A 150 -22.99 21.29 4.44
CA ARG A 150 -22.88 20.62 5.73
C ARG A 150 -21.84 19.51 5.64
N LEU A 151 -20.96 19.45 6.63
CA LEU A 151 -20.10 18.28 6.85
C LEU A 151 -20.99 17.08 7.22
N VAL A 152 -20.75 15.93 6.60
CA VAL A 152 -21.48 14.68 6.83
C VAL A 152 -20.64 13.68 7.56
N GLU A 153 -19.41 13.49 7.07
CA GLU A 153 -18.54 12.41 7.48
C GLU A 153 -17.08 12.80 7.25
N THR A 154 -16.20 12.29 8.08
CA THR A 154 -14.75 12.35 7.88
C THR A 154 -14.14 10.96 8.07
N ALA A 155 -13.05 10.69 7.38
CA ALA A 155 -12.21 9.53 7.63
C ALA A 155 -10.72 9.95 7.62
N PRO A 156 -9.94 9.55 8.62
CA PRO A 156 -10.39 8.78 9.79
C PRO A 156 -11.46 9.54 10.59
N GLU A 157 -12.21 8.79 11.40
CA GLU A 157 -13.20 9.38 12.31
C GLU A 157 -12.49 10.25 13.37
N GLY A 158 -13.13 11.35 13.81
CA GLY A 158 -12.58 12.21 14.86
C GLY A 158 -11.84 13.45 14.36
N ILE A 159 -11.62 13.62 13.05
CA ILE A 159 -10.95 14.82 12.50
C ILE A 159 -11.90 15.99 12.20
N THR A 160 -13.15 15.93 12.64
CA THR A 160 -14.15 16.99 12.38
C THR A 160 -13.68 18.37 12.80
N SER A 161 -12.96 18.48 13.92
CA SER A 161 -12.38 19.73 14.41
C SER A 161 -11.31 20.32 13.48
N LEU A 162 -10.73 19.52 12.62
CA LEU A 162 -9.74 19.94 11.62
C LEU A 162 -10.38 20.43 10.31
N VAL A 163 -11.72 20.36 10.18
CA VAL A 163 -12.41 20.67 8.93
C VAL A 163 -13.28 21.94 9.07
N THR A 164 -13.03 22.91 8.22
CA THR A 164 -13.87 24.09 8.06
C THR A 164 -14.61 24.02 6.73
N VAL A 165 -15.93 24.16 6.75
CA VAL A 165 -16.75 24.19 5.51
C VAL A 165 -17.22 25.63 5.25
N THR A 166 -16.71 26.23 4.17
CA THR A 166 -17.10 27.57 3.69
C THR A 166 -17.90 27.47 2.38
N ALA A 167 -17.97 26.29 1.77
CA ALA A 167 -18.72 26.06 0.54
C ALA A 167 -20.18 26.43 0.70
N THR A 168 -20.79 27.06 -0.32
CA THR A 168 -22.18 27.50 -0.33
C THR A 168 -23.04 26.66 -1.27
N THR A 169 -24.32 26.52 -0.92
CA THR A 169 -25.31 25.84 -1.74
C THR A 169 -25.80 26.76 -2.83
N LYS A 170 -25.84 26.29 -4.08
CA LYS A 170 -26.41 26.98 -5.23
C LYS A 170 -27.54 26.21 -5.88
N SER A 171 -28.26 26.83 -6.80
CA SER A 171 -29.29 26.16 -7.60
C SER A 171 -28.73 25.03 -8.48
N GLY A 172 -29.55 24.01 -8.76
CA GLY A 172 -29.21 22.93 -9.68
C GLY A 172 -28.45 21.75 -9.03
N ARG A 173 -27.77 20.95 -9.86
CA ARG A 173 -27.04 19.73 -9.44
C ARG A 173 -25.52 19.85 -9.50
N ARG A 174 -24.98 20.83 -10.24
CA ARG A 174 -23.53 20.95 -10.46
C ARG A 174 -22.84 21.44 -9.18
N SER A 175 -21.65 20.88 -8.92
CA SER A 175 -20.81 21.25 -7.78
C SER A 175 -19.41 21.58 -8.26
N ARG A 176 -18.79 22.59 -7.66
CA ARG A 176 -17.39 23.01 -7.85
C ARG A 176 -16.80 23.21 -6.47
N LEU A 177 -16.37 22.10 -5.86
CA LEU A 177 -15.76 22.11 -4.54
C LEU A 177 -14.24 22.06 -4.66
N ARG A 178 -13.57 22.69 -3.74
CA ARG A 178 -12.11 22.67 -3.57
C ARG A 178 -11.81 22.31 -2.12
N LEU A 179 -10.80 21.46 -1.93
CA LEU A 179 -10.22 21.15 -0.64
C LEU A 179 -8.84 21.80 -0.58
N SER A 180 -8.59 22.66 0.41
CA SER A 180 -7.31 23.31 0.65
C SER A 180 -6.85 23.05 2.08
N ARG A 181 -5.53 23.04 2.27
CA ARG A 181 -4.90 22.87 3.58
C ARG A 181 -4.82 24.21 4.30
N ARG A 182 -5.01 24.18 5.62
CA ARG A 182 -4.78 25.31 6.54
C ARG A 182 -3.35 25.25 7.08
N THR A 183 -2.87 26.36 7.62
CA THR A 183 -1.52 26.45 8.24
C THR A 183 -1.37 25.59 9.48
N ASP A 184 -2.47 25.33 10.21
CA ASP A 184 -2.51 24.45 11.40
C ASP A 184 -2.64 22.94 11.04
N GLY A 185 -2.54 22.59 9.76
CA GLY A 185 -2.64 21.22 9.29
C GLY A 185 -4.06 20.72 9.02
N GLY A 186 -5.09 21.53 9.32
CA GLY A 186 -6.48 21.23 8.99
C GLY A 186 -6.86 21.52 7.54
N TRP A 187 -8.15 21.42 7.22
CA TRP A 187 -8.67 21.56 5.86
C TRP A 187 -9.83 22.56 5.77
N VAL A 188 -9.92 23.24 4.62
CA VAL A 188 -11.07 24.07 4.25
C VAL A 188 -11.73 23.48 3.00
N VAL A 189 -13.02 23.20 3.11
CA VAL A 189 -13.88 22.88 1.95
C VAL A 189 -14.54 24.16 1.47
N SER A 190 -14.18 24.64 0.30
CA SER A 190 -14.67 25.88 -0.30
C SER A 190 -15.36 25.64 -1.64
N GLY A 191 -15.96 26.70 -2.21
CA GLY A 191 -16.62 26.65 -3.51
C GLY A 191 -18.13 26.52 -3.42
N THR A 192 -18.74 25.77 -4.35
CA THR A 192 -20.20 25.65 -4.43
C THR A 192 -20.66 24.21 -4.62
N ILE A 193 -21.83 23.88 -4.03
CA ILE A 193 -22.51 22.60 -4.19
C ILE A 193 -23.97 22.84 -4.62
N GLY A 194 -24.44 22.10 -5.63
CA GLY A 194 -25.82 22.21 -6.09
C GLY A 194 -26.80 21.71 -5.04
N VAL A 195 -27.92 22.39 -4.83
CA VAL A 195 -28.95 22.01 -3.83
C VAL A 195 -29.54 20.60 -4.07
N ARG A 196 -29.53 20.14 -5.33
CA ARG A 196 -29.97 18.79 -5.74
C ARG A 196 -28.79 17.82 -5.97
N ALA A 197 -27.58 18.19 -5.54
CA ALA A 197 -26.42 17.28 -5.63
C ALA A 197 -26.47 16.25 -4.50
N SER A 198 -25.98 15.04 -4.80
CA SER A 198 -25.67 14.04 -3.79
C SER A 198 -24.50 14.49 -2.92
N THR A 199 -24.28 13.79 -1.81
CA THR A 199 -23.06 13.94 -0.98
C THR A 199 -21.82 13.86 -1.87
N ARG A 200 -20.85 14.75 -1.60
CA ARG A 200 -19.57 14.81 -2.31
C ARG A 200 -18.45 14.51 -1.35
N ARG A 201 -17.64 13.52 -1.70
CA ARG A 201 -16.41 13.17 -0.99
C ARG A 201 -15.22 13.87 -1.64
N LEU A 202 -14.45 14.54 -0.83
CA LEU A 202 -13.15 15.10 -1.20
C LEU A 202 -12.07 14.33 -0.46
N THR A 203 -10.90 14.20 -1.07
CA THR A 203 -9.81 13.40 -0.54
C THR A 203 -8.52 14.22 -0.57
N ALA A 204 -7.72 14.14 0.47
CA ALA A 204 -6.42 14.79 0.56
C ALA A 204 -5.41 13.90 1.28
N VAL A 205 -4.12 14.17 1.05
CA VAL A 205 -3.03 13.57 1.81
C VAL A 205 -2.89 14.28 3.16
N ALA A 206 -2.77 13.51 4.23
CA ALA A 206 -2.37 13.99 5.54
C ALA A 206 -0.84 14.20 5.54
N SER A 207 -0.40 15.36 5.04
CA SER A 207 1.04 15.65 4.93
C SER A 207 1.73 15.80 6.29
N ASP A 208 0.95 16.01 7.34
CA ASP A 208 1.36 15.93 8.74
C ASP A 208 0.40 14.98 9.49
N PRO A 209 0.71 13.67 9.48
CA PRO A 209 -0.13 12.69 10.15
C PRO A 209 -0.23 12.88 11.67
N ARG A 210 0.70 13.61 12.30
CA ARG A 210 0.67 13.88 13.75
C ARG A 210 -0.53 14.74 14.15
N VAL A 211 -0.91 15.71 13.30
CA VAL A 211 -2.10 16.54 13.52
C VAL A 211 -3.36 15.68 13.47
N VAL A 212 -3.43 14.77 12.50
CA VAL A 212 -4.54 13.81 12.36
C VAL A 212 -4.59 12.88 13.57
N LEU A 213 -3.45 12.30 13.96
CA LEU A 213 -3.35 11.42 15.14
C LEU A 213 -3.87 12.09 16.41
N ASN A 214 -3.46 13.34 16.68
CA ASN A 214 -3.92 14.08 17.85
C ASN A 214 -5.45 14.25 17.90
N ALA A 215 -6.07 14.55 16.76
CA ALA A 215 -7.52 14.71 16.67
C ALA A 215 -8.25 13.38 16.84
N VAL A 216 -7.80 12.33 16.14
CA VAL A 216 -8.40 10.99 16.21
C VAL A 216 -8.28 10.41 17.62
N TRP A 217 -7.08 10.49 18.22
CA TRP A 217 -6.85 9.99 19.58
C TRP A 217 -7.72 10.73 20.62
N GLY A 218 -7.76 12.06 20.56
CA GLY A 218 -8.63 12.84 21.44
C GLY A 218 -10.10 12.50 21.30
N SER A 219 -10.57 12.25 20.09
CA SER A 219 -11.94 11.78 19.82
C SER A 219 -12.17 10.37 20.36
N ALA A 220 -11.23 9.45 20.16
CA ALA A 220 -11.29 8.08 20.64
C ALA A 220 -11.39 8.01 22.16
N LEU A 221 -10.53 8.75 22.87
CA LEU A 221 -10.56 8.86 24.34
C LEU A 221 -11.90 9.42 24.84
N ALA A 222 -12.37 10.52 24.25
CA ALA A 222 -13.64 11.14 24.65
C ALA A 222 -14.82 10.20 24.47
N ARG A 223 -14.87 9.45 23.37
CA ARG A 223 -15.90 8.43 23.10
C ARG A 223 -15.84 7.25 24.09
N ALA A 224 -14.64 6.88 24.54
CA ALA A 224 -14.43 5.85 25.55
C ALA A 224 -14.68 6.36 27.00
N GLY A 225 -15.05 7.62 27.18
CA GLY A 225 -15.30 8.22 28.49
C GLY A 225 -14.02 8.56 29.26
N ILE A 226 -12.88 8.69 28.56
CA ILE A 226 -11.60 9.04 29.16
C ILE A 226 -11.33 10.54 28.97
N SER A 227 -11.18 11.27 30.06
CA SER A 227 -10.75 12.66 30.02
C SER A 227 -9.25 12.78 29.78
N TRP A 228 -8.84 13.65 28.87
CA TRP A 228 -7.44 13.86 28.54
C TRP A 228 -7.00 15.31 28.78
N ASN A 229 -6.20 15.50 29.83
CA ASN A 229 -5.54 16.78 30.11
C ASN A 229 -4.15 16.79 29.46
N ARG A 230 -3.97 17.59 28.41
CA ARG A 230 -2.74 17.69 27.62
C ARG A 230 -1.60 18.44 28.30
N ALA A 231 -1.84 19.10 29.44
CA ALA A 231 -0.81 19.78 30.18
C ALA A 231 0.29 18.81 30.63
N PRO A 232 1.55 19.19 30.55
CA PRO A 232 2.64 18.38 31.07
C PRO A 232 2.38 18.01 32.55
N SER A 233 2.79 16.81 32.96
CA SER A 233 2.82 16.47 34.37
C SER A 233 3.90 17.29 35.06
N ALA A 234 3.58 17.86 36.20
CA ALA A 234 4.56 18.58 37.03
C ALA A 234 5.51 17.61 37.74
N SER A 235 5.16 16.32 37.80
CA SER A 235 5.93 15.29 38.47
C SER A 235 7.01 14.71 37.54
N ARG A 236 8.17 14.36 38.09
CA ARG A 236 9.18 13.55 37.40
C ARG A 236 8.51 12.25 36.92
N PRO A 237 8.77 11.80 35.68
CA PRO A 237 8.28 10.51 35.25
C PRO A 237 8.68 9.43 36.25
N PRO A 238 7.77 8.52 36.62
CA PRO A 238 8.11 7.43 37.51
C PRO A 238 9.22 6.56 36.90
N GLU A 239 10.09 6.05 37.71
CA GLU A 239 11.09 5.06 37.33
C GLU A 239 10.43 3.69 37.25
N GLY A 240 10.72 2.92 36.19
CA GLY A 240 10.17 1.59 36.01
C GLY A 240 10.23 1.12 34.55
N SER A 241 9.88 -0.13 34.38
CA SER A 241 9.76 -0.71 33.03
C SER A 241 8.41 -0.34 32.40
N PRO A 242 8.38 -0.03 31.09
CA PRO A 242 7.13 0.17 30.38
C PRO A 242 6.24 -1.07 30.46
N GLN A 243 4.94 -0.87 30.69
CA GLN A 243 3.91 -1.90 30.60
C GLN A 243 2.94 -1.59 29.45
N VAL A 244 2.40 -2.63 28.84
CA VAL A 244 1.36 -2.49 27.79
C VAL A 244 0.01 -2.28 28.49
N LEU A 245 -0.62 -1.14 28.24
CA LEU A 245 -1.92 -0.76 28.80
C LEU A 245 -3.07 -1.16 27.89
N ALA A 246 -2.83 -1.15 26.58
CA ALA A 246 -3.76 -1.57 25.54
C ALA A 246 -2.98 -1.96 24.28
N GLU A 247 -3.53 -2.91 23.51
CA GLU A 247 -2.91 -3.39 22.28
C GLU A 247 -3.96 -3.78 21.24
N VAL A 248 -3.70 -3.42 19.98
CA VAL A 248 -4.39 -3.94 18.80
C VAL A 248 -3.36 -4.38 17.77
N ALA A 249 -3.73 -5.29 16.88
CA ALA A 249 -2.82 -5.81 15.87
C ALA A 249 -3.40 -5.66 14.46
N SER A 250 -2.50 -5.49 13.48
CA SER A 250 -2.85 -5.49 12.07
C SER A 250 -3.45 -6.83 11.62
N ALA A 251 -4.02 -6.87 10.42
CA ALA A 251 -4.26 -8.12 9.73
C ALA A 251 -2.93 -8.90 9.52
N PRO A 252 -2.99 -10.24 9.28
CA PRO A 252 -1.81 -11.01 8.93
C PRO A 252 -1.13 -10.46 7.67
N LEU A 253 0.19 -10.65 7.58
CA LEU A 253 1.00 -10.16 6.46
C LEU A 253 0.46 -10.63 5.11
N ASP A 254 0.03 -11.88 4.96
CA ASP A 254 -0.53 -12.39 3.71
C ASP A 254 -1.81 -11.64 3.28
N SER A 255 -2.67 -11.28 4.22
CA SER A 255 -3.84 -10.47 3.94
C SER A 255 -3.46 -9.05 3.50
N LEU A 256 -2.46 -8.45 4.17
CA LEU A 256 -1.92 -7.14 3.80
C LEU A 256 -1.25 -7.19 2.43
N ALA A 257 -0.42 -8.20 2.16
CA ALA A 257 0.27 -8.40 0.89
C ALA A 257 -0.72 -8.56 -0.28
N SER A 258 -1.75 -9.38 -0.09
CA SER A 258 -2.83 -9.54 -1.08
C SER A 258 -3.53 -8.22 -1.37
N GLU A 259 -3.88 -7.45 -0.34
CA GLU A 259 -4.54 -6.15 -0.52
C GLU A 259 -3.61 -5.12 -1.17
N ILE A 260 -2.34 -5.05 -0.75
CA ILE A 260 -1.32 -4.17 -1.32
C ILE A 260 -1.15 -4.47 -2.82
N ASN A 261 -1.08 -5.74 -3.20
CA ASN A 261 -0.99 -6.14 -4.61
C ASN A 261 -2.28 -5.81 -5.38
N ARG A 262 -3.44 -6.12 -4.81
CA ARG A 262 -4.76 -5.90 -5.43
C ARG A 262 -5.06 -4.42 -5.67
N ARG A 263 -4.75 -3.55 -4.70
CA ARG A 263 -4.96 -2.10 -4.78
C ARG A 263 -3.77 -1.36 -5.38
N SER A 264 -2.62 -2.02 -5.48
CA SER A 264 -1.34 -1.39 -5.83
C SER A 264 -0.95 -0.27 -4.85
N LEU A 265 -1.09 -0.52 -3.55
CA LEU A 265 -0.90 0.47 -2.49
C LEU A 265 0.60 0.74 -2.26
N ASN A 266 1.08 1.94 -2.66
CA ASN A 266 2.50 2.28 -2.54
C ASN A 266 2.94 2.41 -1.08
N LEU A 267 2.18 3.13 -0.26
CA LEU A 267 2.46 3.25 1.18
C LEU A 267 2.57 1.87 1.83
N GLY A 268 1.65 0.95 1.55
CA GLY A 268 1.68 -0.38 2.13
C GLY A 268 2.92 -1.18 1.72
N ALA A 269 3.35 -1.07 0.46
CA ALA A 269 4.56 -1.74 -0.01
C ALA A 269 5.82 -1.21 0.68
N GLU A 270 5.94 0.11 0.84
CA GLU A 270 7.07 0.71 1.58
C GLU A 270 7.08 0.30 3.06
N LEU A 271 5.90 0.19 3.68
CA LEU A 271 5.80 -0.31 5.05
C LEU A 271 6.25 -1.76 5.15
N LEU A 272 5.81 -2.64 4.24
CA LEU A 272 6.30 -4.03 4.23
C LEU A 272 7.80 -4.11 3.99
N LEU A 273 8.34 -3.25 3.11
CA LEU A 273 9.77 -3.15 2.89
C LEU A 273 10.52 -2.78 4.18
N GLN A 274 10.01 -1.77 4.92
CA GLN A 274 10.60 -1.35 6.20
C GLN A 274 10.47 -2.43 7.28
N TRP A 275 9.35 -3.14 7.34
CA TRP A 275 9.16 -4.23 8.31
C TRP A 275 10.14 -5.38 8.11
N ALA A 276 10.41 -5.75 6.87
CA ALA A 276 11.29 -6.87 6.52
C ALA A 276 12.77 -6.47 6.48
N GLY A 277 13.04 -5.29 5.93
CA GLY A 277 14.39 -4.82 5.67
C GLY A 277 14.96 -3.86 6.72
N GLY A 278 14.14 -3.42 7.69
CA GLY A 278 14.52 -2.33 8.60
C GLY A 278 14.45 -0.97 7.91
N ARG A 279 14.89 0.09 8.61
CA ARG A 279 14.84 1.46 8.06
C ARG A 279 15.99 1.78 7.13
N ASP A 280 17.16 1.26 7.48
CA ASP A 280 18.38 1.54 6.75
C ASP A 280 18.65 0.42 5.74
N ARG A 281 18.93 0.81 4.49
CA ARG A 281 19.31 -0.13 3.43
C ARG A 281 18.27 -1.22 3.11
N ALA A 282 16.98 -1.02 3.42
CA ALA A 282 15.94 -2.01 3.18
C ALA A 282 15.81 -2.37 1.68
N HIS A 283 15.98 -1.39 0.78
CA HIS A 283 15.97 -1.60 -0.66
C HIS A 283 17.13 -2.47 -1.16
N GLU A 284 18.31 -2.37 -0.52
CA GLU A 284 19.44 -3.24 -0.84
C GLU A 284 19.16 -4.69 -0.42
N ARG A 285 18.55 -4.88 0.76
CA ARG A 285 18.13 -6.22 1.23
C ARG A 285 17.06 -6.82 0.34
N LEU A 286 16.11 -6.00 -0.14
CA LEU A 286 15.12 -6.43 -1.13
C LEU A 286 15.80 -6.86 -2.44
N THR A 287 16.74 -6.05 -2.95
CA THR A 287 17.50 -6.39 -4.15
C THR A 287 18.28 -7.70 -3.98
N GLN A 288 18.95 -7.86 -2.82
CA GLN A 288 19.69 -9.08 -2.51
C GLN A 288 18.76 -10.30 -2.43
N HIS A 289 17.62 -10.18 -1.74
CA HIS A 289 16.62 -11.26 -1.70
C HIS A 289 16.20 -11.72 -3.10
N VAL A 290 15.92 -10.78 -4.01
CA VAL A 290 15.54 -11.13 -5.39
C VAL A 290 16.68 -11.88 -6.08
N ARG A 291 17.92 -11.38 -5.96
CA ARG A 291 19.10 -12.01 -6.54
C ARG A 291 19.33 -13.42 -6.03
N ASP A 292 19.16 -13.63 -4.73
CA ASP A 292 19.29 -14.95 -4.10
C ASP A 292 18.25 -15.93 -4.63
N VAL A 293 16.99 -15.50 -4.74
CA VAL A 293 15.91 -16.34 -5.27
C VAL A 293 16.15 -16.69 -6.74
N ILE A 294 16.54 -15.72 -7.58
CA ILE A 294 16.74 -15.98 -9.01
C ILE A 294 18.09 -16.66 -9.30
N GLY A 295 19.04 -16.58 -8.38
CA GLY A 295 20.39 -17.12 -8.55
C GLY A 295 21.25 -16.32 -9.53
N SER A 296 21.00 -14.99 -9.64
CA SER A 296 21.76 -14.07 -10.50
C SER A 296 21.87 -12.69 -9.86
N SER A 297 23.00 -12.03 -10.03
CA SER A 297 23.23 -10.65 -9.62
C SER A 297 22.85 -9.63 -10.69
N GLU A 298 22.55 -10.08 -11.91
CA GLU A 298 22.33 -9.22 -13.06
C GLU A 298 20.85 -8.82 -13.23
N GLY A 299 20.63 -7.70 -13.88
CA GLY A 299 19.31 -7.27 -14.33
C GLY A 299 18.34 -6.83 -13.23
N VAL A 300 18.80 -6.66 -11.95
CA VAL A 300 17.95 -6.21 -10.84
C VAL A 300 18.63 -5.13 -10.02
N TYR A 301 17.98 -3.97 -9.97
CA TYR A 301 18.28 -2.87 -9.06
C TYR A 301 16.96 -2.26 -8.57
N LEU A 302 16.76 -2.16 -7.27
CA LEU A 302 15.55 -1.64 -6.65
C LEU A 302 15.90 -0.50 -5.69
N ALA A 303 15.35 0.67 -5.95
CA ALA A 303 15.53 1.87 -5.14
C ALA A 303 14.40 2.04 -4.10
N ASP A 304 13.24 1.41 -4.33
CA ASP A 304 12.10 1.44 -3.42
C ASP A 304 11.37 0.08 -3.39
N GLY A 305 10.37 -0.03 -2.52
CA GLY A 305 9.53 -1.24 -2.42
C GLY A 305 8.24 -1.18 -3.22
N SER A 306 7.90 -0.02 -3.74
CA SER A 306 6.61 0.23 -4.39
C SER A 306 6.67 0.26 -5.91
N GLY A 307 7.85 0.48 -6.48
CA GLY A 307 8.04 0.72 -7.91
C GLY A 307 7.58 2.10 -8.33
N LEU A 308 7.52 3.07 -7.42
CA LEU A 308 7.23 4.47 -7.75
C LEU A 308 8.48 5.23 -8.18
N SER A 309 9.65 4.71 -7.83
CA SER A 309 10.94 5.23 -8.29
C SER A 309 11.14 4.98 -9.77
N TYR A 310 11.70 5.98 -10.45
CA TYR A 310 12.17 5.82 -11.83
C TYR A 310 13.60 5.24 -11.91
N GLU A 311 14.23 5.01 -10.77
CA GLU A 311 15.58 4.43 -10.69
C GLU A 311 15.55 2.90 -10.71
N ASP A 312 14.42 2.30 -10.36
CA ASP A 312 14.27 0.84 -10.41
C ASP A 312 14.57 0.29 -11.81
N ARG A 313 15.28 -0.82 -11.86
CA ARG A 313 15.60 -1.55 -13.10
C ARG A 313 15.41 -3.04 -12.84
N VAL A 314 14.60 -3.67 -13.69
CA VAL A 314 14.37 -5.12 -13.64
C VAL A 314 14.29 -5.67 -15.05
N ALA A 315 15.05 -6.73 -15.32
CA ALA A 315 14.95 -7.47 -16.56
C ALA A 315 13.68 -8.34 -16.58
N PRO A 316 12.98 -8.46 -17.71
CA PRO A 316 11.84 -9.38 -17.84
C PRO A 316 12.16 -10.83 -17.40
N SER A 317 13.35 -11.32 -17.72
CA SER A 317 13.84 -12.66 -17.31
C SER A 317 13.95 -12.82 -15.80
N ALA A 318 14.34 -11.77 -15.07
CA ALA A 318 14.41 -11.80 -13.62
C ALA A 318 13.01 -11.98 -12.99
N PHE A 319 11.98 -11.37 -13.53
CA PHE A 319 10.61 -11.64 -13.11
C PHE A 319 10.19 -13.08 -13.38
N ILE A 320 10.47 -13.60 -14.57
CA ILE A 320 10.16 -15.01 -14.92
C ILE A 320 10.87 -15.97 -13.98
N ALA A 321 12.17 -15.75 -13.73
CA ALA A 321 12.95 -16.58 -12.82
C ALA A 321 12.38 -16.55 -11.39
N TYR A 322 11.98 -15.36 -10.90
CA TYR A 322 11.37 -15.23 -9.57
C TYR A 322 10.02 -15.94 -9.48
N LEU A 323 9.14 -15.75 -10.48
CA LEU A 323 7.83 -16.41 -10.54
C LEU A 323 7.97 -17.93 -10.59
N ALA A 324 9.02 -18.43 -11.25
CA ALA A 324 9.28 -19.88 -11.34
C ALA A 324 9.83 -20.47 -10.03
N LYS A 325 10.77 -19.78 -9.39
CA LYS A 325 11.55 -20.32 -8.26
C LYS A 325 10.91 -20.03 -6.91
N PHE A 326 10.38 -18.82 -6.70
CA PHE A 326 9.90 -18.41 -5.39
C PHE A 326 8.76 -19.28 -4.84
N PRO A 327 7.73 -19.70 -5.60
CA PRO A 327 6.66 -20.58 -5.10
C PRO A 327 7.16 -21.93 -4.57
N GLY A 328 8.32 -22.40 -5.02
CA GLY A 328 8.95 -23.64 -4.53
C GLY A 328 9.66 -23.48 -3.17
N THR A 329 9.81 -22.26 -2.67
CA THR A 329 10.39 -22.03 -1.34
C THR A 329 9.31 -22.14 -0.25
N ALA A 330 9.72 -22.40 1.00
CA ALA A 330 8.79 -22.44 2.13
C ALA A 330 7.97 -21.14 2.27
N ALA A 331 8.61 -19.98 2.05
CA ALA A 331 7.95 -18.67 2.09
C ALA A 331 7.10 -18.37 0.85
N GLY A 332 7.35 -19.06 -0.26
CA GLY A 332 6.67 -18.83 -1.53
C GLY A 332 5.41 -19.68 -1.74
N GLN A 333 5.09 -20.60 -0.83
CA GLN A 333 3.91 -21.44 -0.95
C GLN A 333 2.64 -20.60 -1.15
N ASN A 334 1.82 -20.94 -2.15
CA ASN A 334 0.60 -20.21 -2.51
C ASN A 334 0.82 -18.72 -2.90
N PHE A 335 2.04 -18.34 -3.27
CA PHE A 335 2.38 -16.97 -3.66
C PHE A 335 1.48 -16.39 -4.78
N PRO A 336 1.08 -17.15 -5.81
CA PRO A 336 0.16 -16.67 -6.84
C PRO A 336 -1.16 -16.11 -6.26
N GLN A 337 -1.63 -16.63 -5.13
CA GLN A 337 -2.86 -16.18 -4.48
C GLN A 337 -2.76 -14.79 -3.84
N LEU A 338 -1.55 -14.29 -3.60
CA LEU A 338 -1.32 -12.91 -3.14
C LEU A 338 -1.47 -11.89 -4.27
N LEU A 339 -1.54 -12.33 -5.52
CA LEU A 339 -1.71 -11.46 -6.68
C LEU A 339 -3.19 -11.30 -7.05
N PRO A 340 -3.60 -10.12 -7.59
CA PRO A 340 -4.97 -9.94 -8.05
C PRO A 340 -5.34 -10.93 -9.15
N ALA A 341 -6.56 -11.48 -9.05
CA ALA A 341 -7.16 -12.29 -10.10
C ALA A 341 -7.74 -11.41 -11.21
N ASN A 342 -7.93 -11.98 -12.41
CA ASN A 342 -8.70 -11.32 -13.47
C ASN A 342 -10.09 -10.89 -12.93
N GLY A 343 -10.56 -9.73 -13.36
CA GLY A 343 -11.80 -9.12 -12.85
C GLY A 343 -11.66 -8.36 -11.52
N THR A 344 -10.55 -8.52 -10.80
CA THR A 344 -10.37 -7.89 -9.48
C THR A 344 -9.29 -6.80 -9.46
N GLY A 345 -9.36 -5.91 -8.48
CA GLY A 345 -8.34 -4.89 -8.21
C GLY A 345 -7.85 -4.15 -9.45
N THR A 346 -6.54 -4.18 -9.71
CA THR A 346 -5.95 -3.56 -10.90
C THR A 346 -6.21 -4.34 -12.20
N LEU A 347 -6.68 -5.58 -12.11
CA LEU A 347 -7.12 -6.41 -13.24
C LEU A 347 -8.62 -6.34 -13.50
N ARG A 348 -9.38 -5.42 -12.88
CA ARG A 348 -10.84 -5.33 -13.02
C ARG A 348 -11.33 -5.18 -14.47
N ARG A 349 -10.50 -4.64 -15.38
CA ARG A 349 -10.83 -4.52 -16.82
C ARG A 349 -10.52 -5.79 -17.61
N LEU A 350 -9.91 -6.77 -16.96
CA LEU A 350 -9.64 -8.09 -17.53
C LEU A 350 -10.68 -9.09 -16.96
N ASN A 351 -11.96 -8.75 -17.10
CA ASN A 351 -13.07 -9.48 -16.49
C ASN A 351 -13.86 -10.35 -17.47
N THR A 352 -13.58 -10.23 -18.78
CA THR A 352 -14.25 -10.99 -19.83
C THR A 352 -13.25 -11.71 -20.72
N GLY A 353 -13.66 -12.81 -21.32
CA GLY A 353 -12.82 -13.64 -22.18
C GLY A 353 -12.00 -14.70 -21.42
N PHE A 354 -12.47 -15.08 -20.23
CA PHE A 354 -11.89 -16.15 -19.41
C PHE A 354 -12.99 -17.06 -18.89
N PRO A 355 -12.73 -18.39 -18.72
CA PRO A 355 -13.68 -19.33 -18.16
C PRO A 355 -14.05 -19.05 -16.69
N GLY A 356 -13.20 -18.38 -15.94
CA GLY A 356 -13.43 -18.09 -14.52
C GLY A 356 -12.48 -17.06 -13.93
N GLU A 357 -12.73 -16.67 -12.67
CA GLU A 357 -11.83 -15.83 -11.87
C GLU A 357 -10.63 -16.67 -11.43
N GLY A 358 -9.42 -16.09 -11.53
CA GLY A 358 -8.18 -16.78 -11.13
C GLY A 358 -7.47 -17.52 -12.26
N VAL A 359 -7.96 -17.48 -13.49
CA VAL A 359 -7.22 -17.89 -14.69
C VAL A 359 -5.97 -17.02 -14.88
N VAL A 360 -6.08 -15.73 -14.55
CA VAL A 360 -4.94 -14.81 -14.49
C VAL A 360 -4.71 -14.39 -13.05
N ARG A 361 -3.46 -14.48 -12.61
CA ARG A 361 -2.98 -13.93 -11.35
C ARG A 361 -1.76 -13.08 -11.61
N ALA A 362 -1.91 -11.75 -11.64
CA ALA A 362 -0.83 -10.89 -12.08
C ALA A 362 -0.81 -9.52 -11.41
N LYS A 363 0.38 -8.95 -11.29
CA LYS A 363 0.61 -7.59 -10.83
C LYS A 363 0.82 -6.65 -12.02
N THR A 364 0.12 -5.52 -12.02
CA THR A 364 0.31 -4.45 -13.01
C THR A 364 1.22 -3.36 -12.48
N GLY A 365 1.97 -2.73 -13.38
CA GLY A 365 2.71 -1.51 -13.12
C GLY A 365 2.37 -0.42 -14.14
N THR A 366 2.27 0.83 -13.70
CA THR A 366 1.97 1.98 -14.58
C THR A 366 2.64 3.22 -14.03
N LEU A 367 3.46 3.87 -14.87
CA LEU A 367 3.97 5.23 -14.70
C LEU A 367 3.68 6.02 -15.99
N GLN A 368 4.16 7.26 -16.07
CA GLN A 368 3.86 8.12 -17.21
C GLN A 368 4.21 7.49 -18.56
N GLN A 369 5.34 6.79 -18.65
CA GLN A 369 5.83 6.14 -19.87
C GLN A 369 6.02 4.62 -19.67
N VAL A 370 5.37 4.02 -18.68
CA VAL A 370 5.57 2.63 -18.31
C VAL A 370 4.23 1.89 -18.25
N SER A 371 4.19 0.73 -18.88
CA SER A 371 3.10 -0.24 -18.77
C SER A 371 3.70 -1.64 -18.61
N THR A 372 3.51 -2.23 -17.44
CA THR A 372 4.04 -3.56 -17.12
C THR A 372 2.94 -4.46 -16.57
N VAL A 373 3.03 -5.75 -16.85
CA VAL A 373 2.22 -6.79 -16.22
C VAL A 373 3.07 -8.06 -16.09
N VAL A 374 3.08 -8.61 -14.88
CA VAL A 374 3.91 -9.76 -14.50
C VAL A 374 3.07 -10.71 -13.65
N GLY A 375 3.09 -11.98 -13.96
CA GLY A 375 2.33 -12.98 -13.20
C GLY A 375 2.13 -14.30 -13.92
N TYR A 376 1.05 -14.95 -13.58
CA TYR A 376 0.68 -16.31 -13.99
C TYR A 376 -0.59 -16.27 -14.85
N LEU A 377 -0.63 -17.14 -15.84
CA LEU A 377 -1.80 -17.42 -16.67
C LEU A 377 -2.01 -18.95 -16.72
N GLY A 378 -3.15 -19.42 -16.24
CA GLY A 378 -3.54 -20.83 -16.39
C GLY A 378 -4.03 -21.11 -17.80
N THR A 379 -3.52 -22.17 -18.42
CA THR A 379 -3.97 -22.70 -19.71
C THR A 379 -4.29 -24.18 -19.58
N SER A 380 -4.91 -24.79 -20.57
CA SER A 380 -5.17 -26.24 -20.62
C SER A 380 -3.89 -27.09 -20.59
N GLU A 381 -2.76 -26.52 -21.03
CA GLU A 381 -1.47 -27.20 -21.05
C GLU A 381 -0.62 -26.95 -19.79
N GLY A 382 -1.08 -26.08 -18.88
CA GLY A 382 -0.39 -25.73 -17.65
C GLY A 382 -0.36 -24.24 -17.36
N VAL A 383 0.53 -23.80 -16.47
CA VAL A 383 0.63 -22.41 -16.03
C VAL A 383 1.75 -21.72 -16.79
N LEU A 384 1.41 -20.66 -17.53
CA LEU A 384 2.37 -19.79 -18.18
C LEU A 384 2.85 -18.68 -17.21
N LEU A 385 4.14 -18.45 -17.19
CA LEU A 385 4.77 -17.30 -16.52
C LEU A 385 4.90 -16.16 -17.52
N ILE A 386 4.38 -14.99 -17.17
CA ILE A 386 4.30 -13.87 -18.07
C ILE A 386 4.97 -12.64 -17.46
N SER A 387 5.87 -12.01 -18.24
CA SER A 387 6.48 -10.72 -17.94
C SER A 387 6.46 -9.84 -19.19
N LEU A 388 5.51 -8.91 -19.23
CA LEU A 388 5.36 -7.96 -20.35
C LEU A 388 5.68 -6.57 -19.85
N MET A 389 6.80 -6.01 -20.30
CA MET A 389 7.28 -4.70 -19.90
C MET A 389 7.41 -3.78 -21.11
N TYR A 390 6.86 -2.57 -20.99
CA TYR A 390 6.95 -1.52 -21.99
C TYR A 390 7.36 -0.21 -21.33
N ASN A 391 8.43 0.39 -21.83
CA ASN A 391 8.86 1.73 -21.49
C ASN A 391 8.88 2.59 -22.77
N GLY A 392 7.96 3.55 -22.88
CA GLY A 392 7.85 4.38 -24.09
C GLY A 392 6.63 5.30 -24.09
N ASN A 393 6.41 6.01 -25.19
CA ASN A 393 5.44 7.10 -25.28
C ASN A 393 3.97 6.67 -25.36
N ARG A 394 3.69 5.37 -25.53
CA ARG A 394 2.34 4.84 -25.74
C ARG A 394 1.95 3.77 -24.67
N PRO A 395 2.07 4.06 -23.36
CA PRO A 395 1.85 3.06 -22.32
C PRO A 395 0.40 2.54 -22.30
N TRP A 396 -0.56 3.36 -22.75
CA TRP A 396 -1.95 2.95 -22.87
C TRP A 396 -2.17 1.94 -24.01
N ALA A 397 -1.58 2.17 -25.18
CA ALA A 397 -1.65 1.21 -26.28
C ALA A 397 -0.97 -0.11 -25.92
N ALA A 398 0.18 -0.05 -25.24
CA ALA A 398 0.86 -1.23 -24.72
C ALA A 398 -0.05 -2.01 -23.74
N ARG A 399 -0.77 -1.31 -22.85
CA ARG A 399 -1.74 -1.95 -21.93
C ARG A 399 -2.87 -2.66 -22.69
N GLN A 400 -3.39 -2.07 -23.75
CA GLN A 400 -4.43 -2.70 -24.56
C GLN A 400 -3.90 -3.95 -25.27
N ALA A 401 -2.69 -3.91 -25.80
CA ALA A 401 -2.04 -5.07 -26.42
C ALA A 401 -1.80 -6.20 -25.39
N GLN A 402 -1.32 -5.85 -24.18
CA GLN A 402 -1.18 -6.79 -23.08
C GLN A 402 -2.51 -7.47 -22.73
N TRP A 403 -3.62 -6.71 -22.65
CA TRP A 403 -4.95 -7.28 -22.35
C TRP A 403 -5.47 -8.15 -23.48
N LYS A 404 -5.19 -7.80 -24.73
CA LYS A 404 -5.55 -8.62 -25.89
C LYS A 404 -4.84 -9.96 -25.82
N LEU A 405 -3.53 -9.96 -25.62
CA LEU A 405 -2.71 -11.17 -25.50
C LEU A 405 -3.22 -12.10 -24.36
N PHE A 406 -3.51 -11.54 -23.17
CA PHE A 406 -4.04 -12.33 -22.05
C PHE A 406 -5.38 -13.01 -22.39
N ARG A 407 -6.27 -12.33 -23.14
CA ARG A 407 -7.56 -12.93 -23.54
C ARG A 407 -7.37 -14.01 -24.59
N GLU A 408 -6.46 -13.82 -25.54
CA GLU A 408 -6.17 -14.81 -26.57
C GLU A 408 -5.57 -16.07 -25.98
N LEU A 409 -4.58 -15.93 -25.08
CA LEU A 409 -3.92 -17.07 -24.42
C LEU A 409 -4.78 -17.73 -23.33
N GLY A 410 -5.72 -17.03 -22.74
CA GLY A 410 -6.51 -17.49 -21.61
C GLY A 410 -7.97 -17.81 -21.96
N ALA A 411 -8.35 -17.81 -23.25
CA ALA A 411 -9.72 -18.08 -23.68
C ALA A 411 -10.22 -19.45 -23.21
N ASP A 412 -9.37 -20.47 -23.30
CA ASP A 412 -9.60 -21.83 -22.84
C ASP A 412 -8.83 -22.14 -21.55
N GLY A 413 -8.60 -21.08 -20.76
CA GLY A 413 -7.73 -21.16 -19.59
C GLY A 413 -8.34 -21.93 -18.43
N VAL A 414 -7.47 -22.40 -17.53
CA VAL A 414 -7.82 -23.09 -16.30
C VAL A 414 -7.51 -22.20 -15.11
N VAL A 415 -8.36 -22.23 -14.09
CA VAL A 415 -8.10 -21.51 -12.82
C VAL A 415 -6.81 -22.05 -12.21
N ILE A 416 -5.91 -21.13 -11.85
CA ILE A 416 -4.63 -21.47 -11.21
C ILE A 416 -4.93 -22.11 -9.85
N PRO A 417 -4.46 -23.35 -9.58
CA PRO A 417 -4.74 -24.04 -8.33
C PRO A 417 -4.29 -23.23 -7.11
N THR A 418 -5.00 -23.41 -6.01
CA THR A 418 -4.61 -22.83 -4.71
C THR A 418 -3.43 -23.59 -4.08
N ASP A 419 -3.28 -24.88 -4.45
CA ASP A 419 -2.22 -25.74 -3.95
C ASP A 419 -1.00 -25.65 -4.86
N ASN A 420 0.17 -25.46 -4.27
CA ASN A 420 1.51 -25.32 -4.85
C ASN A 420 1.63 -25.52 -6.36
N VAL A 421 1.74 -24.43 -7.10
CA VAL A 421 2.25 -24.47 -8.48
C VAL A 421 3.76 -24.72 -8.40
N VAL A 422 4.16 -25.96 -8.26
CA VAL A 422 5.55 -26.36 -8.47
C VAL A 422 5.75 -26.37 -9.99
N ALA A 423 6.48 -25.38 -10.49
CA ALA A 423 6.95 -25.46 -11.87
C ALA A 423 7.84 -26.72 -12.01
N PRO A 424 7.63 -27.56 -13.03
CA PRO A 424 8.56 -28.64 -13.30
C PRO A 424 9.96 -28.04 -13.50
N PRO A 425 11.04 -28.72 -13.09
CA PRO A 425 12.39 -28.22 -13.26
C PRO A 425 12.61 -27.91 -14.74
N VAL A 426 13.02 -26.66 -15.00
CA VAL A 426 13.41 -26.25 -16.34
C VAL A 426 14.60 -27.14 -16.73
N GLN A 427 14.38 -28.10 -17.60
CA GLN A 427 15.47 -28.81 -18.27
C GLN A 427 16.19 -27.75 -19.10
N MET A 428 17.33 -27.30 -18.65
CA MET A 428 18.28 -26.60 -19.49
C MET A 428 18.77 -27.62 -20.53
N GLY A 429 18.23 -27.49 -21.72
CA GLY A 429 18.74 -28.24 -22.87
C GLY A 429 20.21 -27.86 -23.04
N SER A 430 21.05 -28.87 -22.98
CA SER A 430 22.44 -28.75 -23.41
C SER A 430 22.42 -28.62 -24.93
N ASP A 431 22.45 -27.37 -25.43
CA ASP A 431 22.73 -27.14 -26.83
C ASP A 431 24.23 -27.31 -27.07
N SER A 432 24.59 -28.58 -27.42
CA SER A 432 25.74 -28.84 -28.24
C SER A 432 25.20 -29.22 -29.61
N ASP A 433 25.10 -28.26 -30.50
CA ASP A 433 25.33 -28.52 -31.93
C ASP A 433 25.65 -27.19 -32.66
N THR A 434 26.95 -27.07 -32.90
CA THR A 434 27.53 -26.21 -33.91
C THR A 434 27.30 -26.85 -35.26
N THR A 435 26.51 -26.23 -36.13
CA THR A 435 26.74 -26.28 -37.58
C THR A 435 26.27 -24.96 -38.20
N GLY A 436 27.25 -24.25 -38.76
CA GLY A 436 27.03 -23.03 -39.48
C GLY A 436 26.27 -23.26 -40.79
N THR A 437 25.50 -22.23 -41.11
CA THR A 437 25.23 -21.91 -42.53
C THR A 437 25.03 -20.40 -42.61
N GLU A 438 25.98 -19.79 -43.27
CA GLU A 438 25.88 -18.41 -43.79
C GLU A 438 24.62 -18.28 -44.67
N ALA A 439 23.83 -17.29 -44.44
CA ALA A 439 22.87 -16.80 -45.43
C ALA A 439 22.97 -15.27 -45.46
N THR A 440 23.47 -14.87 -46.61
CA THR A 440 23.66 -13.53 -47.15
C THR A 440 22.44 -12.62 -46.96
N ALA A 441 22.72 -11.38 -46.59
CA ALA A 441 21.79 -10.27 -46.63
C ALA A 441 21.44 -9.88 -48.09
N PRO A 442 20.27 -9.32 -48.34
CA PRO A 442 20.05 -8.41 -49.47
C PRO A 442 20.09 -6.96 -48.95
N THR A 443 21.02 -6.22 -49.55
CA THR A 443 20.98 -4.78 -49.75
C THR A 443 19.83 -4.43 -50.71
N ASP A 444 19.10 -3.34 -50.39
CA ASP A 444 18.66 -2.28 -51.32
C ASP A 444 17.65 -1.41 -50.62
N ALA A 445 17.93 -0.21 -50.53
CA ALA A 445 18.01 0.93 -51.43
C ALA A 445 16.78 1.85 -51.24
N ALA A 446 17.15 3.04 -50.83
CA ALA A 446 16.48 4.33 -50.84
C ALA A 446 15.46 4.59 -51.95
N THR A 447 14.53 5.43 -51.63
CA THR A 447 14.00 6.65 -52.27
C THR A 447 12.48 6.72 -52.06
N ASP A 448 12.01 7.71 -51.51
CA ASP A 448 11.43 9.04 -51.61
C ASP A 448 10.66 9.41 -50.35
#